data_f190138a7064f081e6e80f285bdc1212
#
_entry.id   f190138a7064f081e6e80f285bdc1212
#
_cell.length_a   1.000
_cell.length_b   1.000
_cell.length_c   1.000
_cell.angle_alpha   90.00
_cell.angle_beta   90.00
_cell.angle_gamma   90.00
#
_symmetry.space_group_name_H-M   'P 1'
#
loop_
_entity.id
_entity.type
_entity.pdbx_description
1 polymer ?
#
loop_
_entity_poly.entity_id
_entity_poly.type
_entity_poly.pdbx_seq_one_letter_code
_entity_poly.pdbx_strand_id
1 'polypeptide(L)'
;SKYYNSALDFNSKQFKKLCLIAKKYKILMSIGVIEKDHGTLYCTVLVISPKGEYLSKHRKVMPTAMERLIWGFGDGSTLPVINTNIGKIGSVICWENYMPLMRMAMYSKGIQLYCAPTADDRDTWISTMTHVALEGRCFVFSSCQYLLRKDCPDYYNPIQGNDKKTIIMNGGSCIINPLGKIIAGPLRGKSGILTAKIDLNEIIKGQYDFDVKGHYSRPDIFKLSINEKENKATEYES
;
A
#
# COMPACT_ATOMS: atom_id res chain seq x y z
N SER A 1 9.13 -20.69 -12.69
CA SER A 1 9.29 -19.90 -13.94
C SER A 1 8.04 -19.08 -14.31
N LYS A 2 6.80 -19.65 -14.27
CA LYS A 2 5.55 -18.90 -14.65
C LYS A 2 5.36 -17.63 -13.84
N TYR A 3 5.47 -17.71 -12.50
CA TYR A 3 5.30 -16.56 -11.61
C TYR A 3 6.31 -15.45 -11.91
N TYR A 4 7.60 -15.80 -12.04
CA TYR A 4 8.65 -14.85 -12.42
C TYR A 4 8.39 -14.19 -13.78
N ASN A 5 7.96 -14.97 -14.78
CA ASN A 5 7.67 -14.45 -16.12
C ASN A 5 6.44 -13.52 -16.15
N SER A 6 5.51 -13.67 -15.19
CA SER A 6 4.33 -12.82 -15.05
C SER A 6 4.58 -11.53 -14.25
N ALA A 7 5.74 -11.42 -13.58
CA ALA A 7 6.09 -10.25 -12.81
C ALA A 7 6.40 -9.05 -13.72
N LEU A 8 6.14 -7.86 -13.19
CA LEU A 8 6.27 -6.59 -13.90
C LEU A 8 7.72 -6.13 -13.94
N ASP A 9 8.23 -5.94 -15.15
CA ASP A 9 9.47 -5.24 -15.43
C ASP A 9 9.12 -3.78 -15.82
N PHE A 10 9.81 -2.79 -15.27
CA PHE A 10 9.51 -1.38 -15.52
C PHE A 10 9.87 -0.92 -16.94
N ASN A 11 10.67 -1.70 -17.67
CA ASN A 11 10.93 -1.46 -19.08
C ASN A 11 9.91 -2.15 -20.01
N SER A 12 8.96 -2.91 -19.44
CA SER A 12 8.04 -3.76 -20.20
C SER A 12 6.88 -2.98 -20.84
N LYS A 13 6.26 -3.61 -21.85
CA LYS A 13 5.00 -3.13 -22.44
C LYS A 13 3.86 -3.09 -21.42
N GLN A 14 3.87 -3.99 -20.43
CA GLN A 14 2.87 -4.07 -19.36
C GLN A 14 2.94 -2.83 -18.45
N PHE A 15 4.14 -2.41 -18.07
CA PHE A 15 4.30 -1.17 -17.31
C PHE A 15 3.83 0.05 -18.10
N LYS A 16 4.22 0.16 -19.38
CA LYS A 16 3.74 1.23 -20.26
C LYS A 16 2.21 1.25 -20.37
N LYS A 17 1.57 0.06 -20.38
CA LYS A 17 0.11 -0.06 -20.40
C LYS A 17 -0.53 0.51 -19.13
N LEU A 18 0.03 0.28 -17.94
CA LEU A 18 -0.44 0.89 -16.69
C LEU A 18 -0.35 2.43 -16.75
N CYS A 19 0.76 2.97 -17.24
CA CYS A 19 0.93 4.40 -17.45
C CYS A 19 -0.12 4.97 -18.42
N LEU A 20 -0.39 4.28 -19.53
CA LEU A 20 -1.42 4.68 -20.50
C LEU A 20 -2.84 4.63 -19.90
N ILE A 21 -3.14 3.67 -19.03
CA ILE A 21 -4.43 3.60 -18.32
C ILE A 21 -4.59 4.82 -17.41
N ALA A 22 -3.61 5.13 -16.57
CA ALA A 22 -3.64 6.30 -15.70
C ALA A 22 -3.87 7.60 -16.52
N LYS A 23 -3.16 7.74 -17.65
CA LYS A 23 -3.29 8.88 -18.57
C LYS A 23 -4.68 8.93 -19.22
N LYS A 24 -5.17 7.79 -19.74
CA LYS A 24 -6.48 7.71 -20.41
C LYS A 24 -7.62 8.16 -19.49
N TYR A 25 -7.60 7.70 -18.24
CA TYR A 25 -8.65 8.00 -17.28
C TYR A 25 -8.36 9.25 -16.43
N LYS A 26 -7.20 9.89 -16.62
CA LYS A 26 -6.75 11.10 -15.88
C LYS A 26 -6.81 10.89 -14.36
N ILE A 27 -6.36 9.73 -13.89
CA ILE A 27 -6.37 9.35 -12.47
C ILE A 27 -4.95 9.27 -11.91
N LEU A 28 -4.79 9.67 -10.66
CA LEU A 28 -3.64 9.29 -9.85
C LEU A 28 -3.85 7.84 -9.42
N MET A 29 -2.95 6.95 -9.79
CA MET A 29 -3.10 5.51 -9.55
C MET A 29 -2.04 5.02 -8.56
N SER A 30 -2.50 4.39 -7.46
CA SER A 30 -1.67 3.58 -6.56
C SER A 30 -2.03 2.11 -6.76
N ILE A 31 -1.10 1.29 -7.21
CA ILE A 31 -1.36 -0.09 -7.60
C ILE A 31 -0.28 -1.05 -7.10
N GLY A 32 -0.71 -2.16 -6.46
CA GLY A 32 0.17 -3.26 -6.07
C GLY A 32 0.54 -4.13 -7.26
N VAL A 33 1.81 -4.47 -7.36
CA VAL A 33 2.36 -5.35 -8.40
C VAL A 33 3.41 -6.29 -7.80
N ILE A 34 3.72 -7.36 -8.51
CA ILE A 34 4.96 -8.09 -8.30
C ILE A 34 5.99 -7.50 -9.26
N GLU A 35 6.94 -6.79 -8.72
CA GLU A 35 8.06 -6.20 -9.47
C GLU A 35 9.12 -7.27 -9.72
N LYS A 36 9.69 -7.25 -10.91
CA LYS A 36 10.88 -8.01 -11.26
C LYS A 36 12.03 -7.03 -11.46
N ASP A 37 13.08 -7.21 -10.66
CA ASP A 37 14.33 -6.47 -10.78
C ASP A 37 15.48 -7.46 -10.82
N HIS A 38 16.14 -7.57 -11.97
CA HIS A 38 17.11 -8.62 -12.27
C HIS A 38 16.54 -10.01 -11.94
N GLY A 39 17.21 -10.78 -11.10
CA GLY A 39 16.78 -12.11 -10.65
C GLY A 39 15.82 -12.11 -9.46
N THR A 40 15.50 -10.95 -8.89
CA THR A 40 14.71 -10.82 -7.65
C THR A 40 13.30 -10.34 -7.93
N LEU A 41 12.34 -10.88 -7.17
CA LEU A 41 10.95 -10.44 -7.16
C LEU A 41 10.68 -9.63 -5.91
N TYR A 42 9.89 -8.57 -6.03
CA TYR A 42 9.45 -7.74 -4.91
C TYR A 42 7.94 -7.54 -4.92
N CYS A 43 7.33 -7.53 -3.75
CA CYS A 43 5.98 -7.01 -3.59
C CYS A 43 6.06 -5.48 -3.53
N THR A 44 5.47 -4.81 -4.51
CA THR A 44 5.70 -3.38 -4.74
C THR A 44 4.38 -2.65 -4.99
N VAL A 45 4.27 -1.43 -4.46
CA VAL A 45 3.23 -0.48 -4.88
C VAL A 45 3.86 0.58 -5.77
N LEU A 46 3.21 0.85 -6.89
CA LEU A 46 3.55 1.92 -7.82
C LEU A 46 2.59 3.09 -7.66
N VAL A 47 3.10 4.31 -7.81
CA VAL A 47 2.28 5.51 -7.95
C VAL A 47 2.53 6.12 -9.33
N ILE A 48 1.45 6.30 -10.10
CA ILE A 48 1.48 6.81 -11.47
C ILE A 48 0.58 8.04 -11.56
N SER A 49 1.08 9.12 -12.17
CA SER A 49 0.37 10.39 -12.31
C SER A 49 -0.81 10.32 -13.28
N PRO A 50 -1.75 11.28 -13.22
CA PRO A 50 -2.80 11.44 -14.23
C PRO A 50 -2.29 11.74 -15.65
N LYS A 51 -1.00 12.06 -15.80
CA LYS A 51 -0.33 12.21 -17.10
C LYS A 51 0.29 10.91 -17.61
N GLY A 52 0.25 9.83 -16.80
CA GLY A 52 0.87 8.54 -17.11
C GLY A 52 2.37 8.50 -16.80
N GLU A 53 2.85 9.38 -15.93
CA GLU A 53 4.23 9.42 -15.49
C GLU A 53 4.42 8.56 -14.25
N TYR A 54 5.48 7.78 -14.20
CA TYR A 54 5.90 7.08 -12.99
C TYR A 54 6.37 8.12 -11.95
N LEU A 55 5.77 8.10 -10.76
CA LEU A 55 6.11 9.03 -9.70
C LEU A 55 6.98 8.41 -8.62
N SER A 56 6.63 7.22 -8.16
CA SER A 56 7.36 6.53 -7.11
C SER A 56 6.98 5.07 -7.00
N LYS A 57 7.78 4.31 -6.25
CA LYS A 57 7.45 2.96 -5.78
C LYS A 57 7.75 2.82 -4.30
N HIS A 58 7.07 1.86 -3.68
CA HIS A 58 7.42 1.31 -2.38
C HIS A 58 7.56 -0.20 -2.51
N ARG A 59 8.74 -0.75 -2.22
CA ARG A 59 8.99 -2.19 -2.08
C ARG A 59 8.68 -2.60 -0.64
N LYS A 60 7.91 -3.65 -0.45
CA LYS A 60 7.57 -4.17 0.87
C LYS A 60 8.86 -4.47 1.65
N VAL A 61 9.07 -3.76 2.77
CA VAL A 61 10.33 -3.89 3.55
C VAL A 61 10.39 -5.22 4.29
N MET A 62 9.23 -5.80 4.66
CA MET A 62 9.15 -7.08 5.35
C MET A 62 8.06 -7.96 4.72
N PRO A 63 8.40 -8.84 3.79
CA PRO A 63 7.48 -9.86 3.31
C PRO A 63 6.93 -10.72 4.45
N THR A 64 5.66 -11.11 4.38
CA THR A 64 4.94 -11.78 5.45
C THR A 64 5.08 -13.30 5.33
N ALA A 65 5.46 -13.98 6.41
CA ALA A 65 5.52 -15.44 6.50
C ALA A 65 6.19 -16.11 5.28
N MET A 66 5.48 -16.94 4.54
CA MET A 66 6.00 -17.70 3.38
C MET A 66 6.36 -16.80 2.18
N GLU A 67 5.90 -15.55 2.13
CA GLU A 67 6.32 -14.58 1.11
C GLU A 67 7.85 -14.39 1.09
N ARG A 68 8.52 -14.57 2.25
CA ARG A 68 9.99 -14.48 2.41
C ARG A 68 10.77 -15.51 1.61
N LEU A 69 10.14 -16.58 1.16
CA LEU A 69 10.74 -17.60 0.29
C LEU A 69 10.78 -17.15 -1.17
N ILE A 70 10.01 -16.12 -1.52
CA ILE A 70 9.79 -15.72 -2.92
C ILE A 70 10.22 -14.28 -3.16
N TRP A 71 9.91 -13.36 -2.24
CA TRP A 71 10.13 -11.93 -2.42
C TRP A 71 11.33 -11.42 -1.63
N GLY A 72 12.12 -10.57 -2.29
CA GLY A 72 13.16 -9.78 -1.66
C GLY A 72 12.59 -8.74 -0.70
N PHE A 73 13.44 -8.27 0.20
CA PHE A 73 13.14 -7.22 1.16
C PHE A 73 13.33 -5.85 0.50
N GLY A 74 12.38 -4.97 0.66
CA GLY A 74 12.58 -3.55 0.38
C GLY A 74 13.51 -2.92 1.42
N ASP A 75 14.02 -1.74 1.10
CA ASP A 75 14.83 -0.93 2.02
C ASP A 75 14.20 0.47 2.22
N GLY A 76 14.87 1.31 3.00
CA GLY A 76 14.35 2.64 3.31
C GLY A 76 14.35 3.61 2.13
N SER A 77 15.05 3.32 1.03
CA SER A 77 15.09 4.19 -0.16
C SER A 77 13.74 4.26 -0.87
N THR A 78 12.85 3.30 -0.62
CA THR A 78 11.53 3.22 -1.23
C THR A 78 10.39 3.44 -0.22
N LEU A 79 10.52 4.44 0.65
CA LEU A 79 9.49 4.92 1.58
C LEU A 79 8.97 6.31 1.18
N PRO A 80 8.41 6.48 -0.02
CA PRO A 80 8.02 7.79 -0.49
C PRO A 80 6.71 8.28 0.12
N VAL A 81 6.66 9.55 0.47
CA VAL A 81 5.45 10.35 0.56
C VAL A 81 5.59 11.50 -0.43
N ILE A 82 4.83 11.46 -1.51
CA ILE A 82 4.97 12.39 -2.61
C ILE A 82 3.89 13.47 -2.61
N ASN A 83 4.28 14.69 -2.96
CA ASN A 83 3.35 15.80 -3.13
C ASN A 83 2.62 15.64 -4.48
N THR A 84 1.30 15.75 -4.43
CA THR A 84 0.45 15.75 -5.62
C THR A 84 -0.53 16.93 -5.56
N ASN A 85 -1.22 17.21 -6.65
CA ASN A 85 -2.27 18.23 -6.68
C ASN A 85 -3.51 17.89 -5.82
N ILE A 86 -3.64 16.65 -5.36
CA ILE A 86 -4.74 16.21 -4.50
C ILE A 86 -4.32 15.89 -3.06
N GLY A 87 -3.07 16.17 -2.70
CA GLY A 87 -2.52 15.92 -1.36
C GLY A 87 -1.26 15.06 -1.37
N LYS A 88 -0.68 14.84 -0.19
CA LYS A 88 0.50 14.01 0.02
C LYS A 88 0.10 12.53 0.10
N ILE A 89 0.54 11.74 -0.86
CA ILE A 89 0.22 10.32 -0.97
C ILE A 89 1.42 9.43 -0.65
N GLY A 90 1.17 8.35 0.05
CA GLY A 90 2.14 7.27 0.30
C GLY A 90 1.44 5.94 0.46
N SER A 91 2.21 4.86 0.46
CA SER A 91 1.67 3.49 0.55
C SER A 91 2.44 2.64 1.53
N VAL A 92 1.73 1.81 2.30
CA VAL A 92 2.28 0.80 3.21
C VAL A 92 1.56 -0.52 2.96
N ILE A 93 2.29 -1.57 2.65
CA ILE A 93 1.74 -2.81 2.11
C ILE A 93 1.37 -3.79 3.23
N CYS A 94 0.08 -4.14 3.32
CA CYS A 94 -0.40 -5.26 4.14
C CYS A 94 0.12 -5.19 5.60
N TRP A 95 0.76 -6.24 6.10
CA TRP A 95 1.21 -6.32 7.50
C TRP A 95 2.35 -5.39 7.89
N GLU A 96 2.96 -4.67 6.97
CA GLU A 96 3.81 -3.52 7.34
C GLU A 96 3.04 -2.49 8.17
N ASN A 97 1.70 -2.44 8.00
CA ASN A 97 0.82 -1.60 8.82
C ASN A 97 0.77 -1.98 10.30
N TYR A 98 1.26 -3.17 10.68
CA TYR A 98 1.47 -3.56 12.07
C TYR A 98 2.81 -3.07 12.65
N MET A 99 3.72 -2.55 11.83
CA MET A 99 5.02 -2.03 12.26
C MET A 99 4.88 -0.58 12.74
N PRO A 100 4.98 -0.29 14.07
CA PRO A 100 4.76 1.08 14.58
C PRO A 100 5.74 2.09 14.00
N LEU A 101 7.02 1.72 13.88
CA LEU A 101 8.06 2.61 13.34
C LEU A 101 7.84 2.94 11.86
N MET A 102 7.31 1.98 11.08
CA MET A 102 6.94 2.20 9.68
C MET A 102 5.82 3.23 9.56
N ARG A 103 4.77 3.11 10.37
CA ARG A 103 3.68 4.09 10.39
C ARG A 103 4.20 5.47 10.81
N MET A 104 5.01 5.54 11.86
CA MET A 104 5.59 6.80 12.33
C MET A 104 6.49 7.44 11.27
N ALA A 105 7.26 6.66 10.51
CA ALA A 105 8.04 7.16 9.36
C ALA A 105 7.16 7.85 8.32
N MET A 106 6.00 7.26 7.99
CA MET A 106 5.06 7.84 7.01
C MET A 106 4.36 9.09 7.57
N TYR A 107 3.97 9.08 8.85
CA TYR A 107 3.36 10.25 9.50
C TYR A 107 4.32 11.42 9.57
N SER A 108 5.58 11.19 9.92
CA SER A 108 6.60 12.25 10.00
C SER A 108 6.84 12.95 8.67
N LYS A 109 6.67 12.24 7.54
CA LYS A 109 6.71 12.80 6.18
C LYS A 109 5.43 13.58 5.81
N GLY A 110 4.43 13.56 6.68
CA GLY A 110 3.18 14.31 6.50
C GLY A 110 2.20 13.68 5.53
N ILE A 111 2.13 12.36 5.48
CA ILE A 111 1.15 11.64 4.65
C ILE A 111 -0.28 12.11 4.95
N GLN A 112 -1.07 12.32 3.90
CA GLN A 112 -2.46 12.73 3.95
C GLN A 112 -3.40 11.66 3.37
N LEU A 113 -2.95 11.01 2.29
CA LEU A 113 -3.63 9.95 1.57
C LEU A 113 -2.81 8.66 1.75
N TYR A 114 -3.20 7.88 2.74
CA TYR A 114 -2.49 6.67 3.15
C TYR A 114 -3.08 5.45 2.43
N CYS A 115 -2.38 4.90 1.45
CA CYS A 115 -2.79 3.72 0.71
C CYS A 115 -2.28 2.45 1.39
N ALA A 116 -3.19 1.53 1.73
CA ALA A 116 -2.89 0.28 2.43
C ALA A 116 -3.43 -0.94 1.67
N PRO A 117 -2.83 -1.30 0.52
CA PRO A 117 -3.23 -2.51 -0.20
C PRO A 117 -2.89 -3.75 0.61
N THR A 118 -3.78 -4.75 0.60
CA THR A 118 -3.65 -5.96 1.42
C THR A 118 -4.25 -7.17 0.75
N ALA A 119 -3.84 -8.35 1.22
CA ALA A 119 -4.51 -9.64 1.06
C ALA A 119 -5.10 -10.15 2.39
N ASP A 120 -5.18 -9.30 3.41
CA ASP A 120 -5.78 -9.63 4.71
C ASP A 120 -7.26 -9.24 4.71
N ASP A 121 -8.14 -10.25 4.62
CA ASP A 121 -9.60 -10.07 4.59
C ASP A 121 -10.28 -10.27 5.95
N ARG A 122 -9.50 -10.34 7.06
CA ARG A 122 -10.03 -10.50 8.41
C ARG A 122 -10.64 -9.19 8.94
N ASP A 123 -11.56 -9.32 9.91
CA ASP A 123 -12.17 -8.13 10.54
C ASP A 123 -11.18 -7.29 11.34
N THR A 124 -10.15 -7.95 11.92
CA THR A 124 -9.05 -7.28 12.62
C THR A 124 -8.28 -6.30 11.75
N TRP A 125 -8.26 -6.52 10.42
CA TRP A 125 -7.65 -5.59 9.47
C TRP A 125 -8.35 -4.23 9.46
N ILE A 126 -9.68 -4.22 9.49
CA ILE A 126 -10.47 -2.97 9.53
C ILE A 126 -10.17 -2.18 10.81
N SER A 127 -10.06 -2.88 11.96
CA SER A 127 -9.69 -2.25 13.23
C SER A 127 -8.31 -1.59 13.14
N THR A 128 -7.34 -2.25 12.50
CA THR A 128 -6.00 -1.70 12.26
C THR A 128 -6.06 -0.46 11.37
N MET A 129 -6.82 -0.49 10.28
CA MET A 129 -6.96 0.65 9.37
C MET A 129 -7.64 1.84 10.05
N THR A 130 -8.61 1.58 10.92
CA THR A 130 -9.24 2.60 11.77
C THR A 130 -8.22 3.23 12.71
N HIS A 131 -7.39 2.41 13.36
CA HIS A 131 -6.31 2.89 14.23
C HIS A 131 -5.28 3.73 13.46
N VAL A 132 -4.85 3.28 12.28
CA VAL A 132 -3.91 4.03 11.40
C VAL A 132 -4.45 5.41 11.05
N ALA A 133 -5.73 5.51 10.71
CA ALA A 133 -6.39 6.78 10.41
C ALA A 133 -6.43 7.71 11.63
N LEU A 134 -6.77 7.18 12.81
CA LEU A 134 -6.79 7.92 14.07
C LEU A 134 -5.40 8.35 14.54
N GLU A 135 -4.42 7.45 14.50
CA GLU A 135 -3.05 7.70 14.92
C GLU A 135 -2.37 8.75 14.04
N GLY A 136 -2.50 8.61 12.71
CA GLY A 136 -1.86 9.47 11.72
C GLY A 136 -2.64 10.71 11.34
N ARG A 137 -3.90 10.84 11.76
CA ARG A 137 -4.82 11.90 11.29
C ARG A 137 -4.78 12.05 9.77
N CYS A 138 -4.95 10.93 9.06
CA CYS A 138 -4.90 10.87 7.61
C CYS A 138 -6.09 10.07 7.06
N PHE A 139 -6.41 10.26 5.78
CA PHE A 139 -7.35 9.38 5.09
C PHE A 139 -6.66 8.06 4.77
N VAL A 140 -7.32 6.94 5.09
CA VAL A 140 -6.83 5.60 4.77
C VAL A 140 -7.65 4.98 3.66
N PHE A 141 -6.98 4.49 2.62
CA PHE A 141 -7.54 3.77 1.49
C PHE A 141 -7.00 2.35 1.51
N SER A 142 -7.78 1.41 1.99
CA SER A 142 -7.40 0.00 1.98
C SER A 142 -8.12 -0.72 0.87
N SER A 143 -7.36 -1.39 0.00
CA SER A 143 -7.89 -2.26 -1.04
C SER A 143 -7.54 -3.70 -0.78
N CYS A 144 -8.57 -4.56 -0.76
CA CYS A 144 -8.46 -6.01 -0.67
C CYS A 144 -9.35 -6.63 -1.75
N GLN A 145 -8.78 -7.50 -2.57
CA GLN A 145 -9.52 -8.11 -3.67
C GLN A 145 -10.57 -9.10 -3.16
N TYR A 146 -11.66 -9.25 -3.94
CA TYR A 146 -12.54 -10.39 -3.85
C TYR A 146 -12.14 -11.42 -4.89
N LEU A 147 -11.89 -12.67 -4.48
CA LEU A 147 -11.34 -13.72 -5.34
C LEU A 147 -12.04 -15.04 -5.07
N LEU A 148 -12.52 -15.67 -6.12
CA LEU A 148 -13.08 -17.03 -6.08
C LEU A 148 -12.07 -18.04 -6.64
N ARG A 149 -12.25 -19.32 -6.27
CA ARG A 149 -11.44 -20.42 -6.80
C ARG A 149 -11.42 -20.46 -8.34
N LYS A 150 -12.54 -20.17 -8.99
CA LYS A 150 -12.65 -20.12 -10.46
C LYS A 150 -11.75 -19.07 -11.12
N ASP A 151 -11.35 -18.05 -10.36
CA ASP A 151 -10.50 -16.94 -10.84
C ASP A 151 -9.00 -17.25 -10.66
N CYS A 152 -8.69 -18.38 -10.03
CA CYS A 152 -7.33 -18.87 -9.85
C CYS A 152 -6.93 -19.87 -10.95
N PRO A 153 -5.63 -20.02 -11.23
CA PRO A 153 -5.14 -21.05 -12.15
C PRO A 153 -5.56 -22.47 -11.73
N ASP A 154 -5.84 -23.35 -12.69
CA ASP A 154 -6.32 -24.72 -12.42
C ASP A 154 -5.34 -25.55 -11.58
N TYR A 155 -4.05 -25.31 -11.75
CA TYR A 155 -2.99 -26.02 -11.00
C TYR A 155 -2.85 -25.55 -9.53
N TYR A 156 -3.53 -24.51 -9.12
CA TYR A 156 -3.51 -23.99 -7.77
C TYR A 156 -4.54 -24.74 -6.91
N ASN A 157 -4.08 -25.36 -5.83
CA ASN A 157 -4.92 -26.06 -4.85
C ASN A 157 -4.96 -25.28 -3.54
N PRO A 158 -5.92 -24.38 -3.35
CA PRO A 158 -6.03 -23.59 -2.12
C PRO A 158 -6.53 -24.45 -0.96
N ILE A 159 -6.05 -24.13 0.24
CA ILE A 159 -6.48 -24.79 1.48
C ILE A 159 -7.97 -24.61 1.76
N GLN A 160 -8.59 -23.56 1.23
CA GLN A 160 -10.01 -23.25 1.37
C GLN A 160 -10.91 -24.23 0.59
N GLY A 161 -10.36 -24.96 -0.38
CA GLY A 161 -11.09 -25.93 -1.20
C GLY A 161 -11.06 -25.62 -2.69
N ASN A 162 -11.46 -26.62 -3.50
CA ASN A 162 -11.36 -26.58 -4.96
C ASN A 162 -12.70 -26.35 -5.70
N ASP A 163 -13.83 -26.21 -4.98
CA ASP A 163 -15.09 -25.83 -5.63
C ASP A 163 -14.95 -24.45 -6.28
N LYS A 164 -15.46 -24.28 -7.48
CA LYS A 164 -15.36 -23.03 -8.27
C LYS A 164 -15.92 -21.81 -7.54
N LYS A 165 -16.87 -21.99 -6.62
CA LYS A 165 -17.50 -20.93 -5.82
C LYS A 165 -16.80 -20.68 -4.49
N THR A 166 -15.80 -21.50 -4.12
CA THR A 166 -15.03 -21.30 -2.89
C THR A 166 -14.43 -19.91 -2.88
N ILE A 167 -14.67 -19.17 -1.81
CA ILE A 167 -14.08 -17.84 -1.59
C ILE A 167 -12.64 -18.03 -1.14
N ILE A 168 -11.70 -17.53 -1.95
CA ILE A 168 -10.27 -17.54 -1.65
C ILE A 168 -9.88 -16.25 -0.91
N MET A 169 -10.52 -15.13 -1.25
CA MET A 169 -10.34 -13.83 -0.61
C MET A 169 -11.69 -13.13 -0.56
N ASN A 170 -12.13 -12.70 0.62
CA ASN A 170 -13.48 -12.17 0.81
C ASN A 170 -13.59 -10.64 0.66
N GLY A 171 -12.52 -9.96 0.25
CA GLY A 171 -12.52 -8.51 0.15
C GLY A 171 -12.31 -7.83 1.51
N GLY A 172 -12.98 -6.70 1.73
CA GLY A 172 -12.82 -5.87 2.92
C GLY A 172 -12.24 -4.48 2.60
N SER A 173 -12.24 -4.10 1.32
CA SER A 173 -11.83 -2.75 0.93
C SER A 173 -12.62 -1.69 1.66
N CYS A 174 -11.96 -0.61 2.11
CA CYS A 174 -12.60 0.48 2.84
C CYS A 174 -11.87 1.81 2.64
N ILE A 175 -12.60 2.90 2.87
CA ILE A 175 -12.06 4.25 2.98
C ILE A 175 -12.44 4.81 4.35
N ILE A 176 -11.45 5.32 5.08
CA ILE A 176 -11.59 5.78 6.46
C ILE A 176 -11.09 7.24 6.55
N ASN A 177 -11.83 8.08 7.23
CA ASN A 177 -11.47 9.48 7.42
C ASN A 177 -10.48 9.67 8.60
N PRO A 178 -9.87 10.86 8.77
CA PRO A 178 -8.87 11.12 9.84
C PRO A 178 -9.35 10.93 11.28
N LEU A 179 -10.66 10.83 11.49
CA LEU A 179 -11.28 10.58 12.80
C LEU A 179 -11.72 9.12 12.98
N GLY A 180 -11.22 8.19 12.13
CA GLY A 180 -11.48 6.77 12.23
C GLY A 180 -12.86 6.33 11.75
N LYS A 181 -13.67 7.23 11.16
CA LYS A 181 -14.96 6.85 10.61
C LYS A 181 -14.80 6.19 9.24
N ILE A 182 -15.38 5.00 9.06
CA ILE A 182 -15.48 4.36 7.74
C ILE A 182 -16.49 5.17 6.92
N ILE A 183 -16.01 5.78 5.82
CA ILE A 183 -16.84 6.61 4.93
C ILE A 183 -17.24 5.87 3.65
N ALA A 184 -16.57 4.74 3.35
CA ALA A 184 -17.02 3.80 2.32
C ALA A 184 -16.53 2.38 2.66
N GLY A 185 -17.38 1.38 2.45
CA GLY A 185 -17.09 -0.04 2.77
C GLY A 185 -17.46 -0.42 4.21
N PRO A 186 -16.96 -1.58 4.72
CA PRO A 186 -16.11 -2.54 4.01
C PRO A 186 -16.87 -3.29 2.89
N LEU A 187 -16.24 -3.45 1.72
CA LEU A 187 -16.80 -4.19 0.60
C LEU A 187 -16.38 -5.66 0.69
N ARG A 188 -17.31 -6.52 1.03
CA ARG A 188 -17.10 -7.98 1.19
C ARG A 188 -18.07 -8.78 0.34
N GLY A 189 -17.69 -10.03 0.04
CA GLY A 189 -18.55 -11.01 -0.64
C GLY A 189 -18.82 -10.72 -2.12
N LYS A 190 -18.23 -9.68 -2.66
CA LYS A 190 -18.39 -9.30 -4.07
C LYS A 190 -17.26 -8.40 -4.58
N SER A 191 -17.03 -8.43 -5.88
CA SER A 191 -16.22 -7.44 -6.58
C SER A 191 -16.97 -6.11 -6.70
N GLY A 192 -16.25 -4.99 -6.66
CA GLY A 192 -16.87 -3.66 -6.84
C GLY A 192 -15.86 -2.54 -6.70
N ILE A 193 -16.34 -1.31 -6.85
CA ILE A 193 -15.58 -0.07 -6.69
C ILE A 193 -16.20 0.70 -5.53
N LEU A 194 -15.35 1.13 -4.58
CA LEU A 194 -15.74 2.08 -3.53
C LEU A 194 -15.30 3.48 -3.93
N THR A 195 -16.17 4.45 -3.68
CA THR A 195 -15.87 5.87 -3.86
C THR A 195 -16.30 6.65 -2.63
N ALA A 196 -15.54 7.70 -2.31
CA ALA A 196 -15.89 8.66 -1.28
C ALA A 196 -15.42 10.05 -1.70
N LYS A 197 -16.21 11.07 -1.38
CA LYS A 197 -15.76 12.46 -1.43
C LYS A 197 -15.01 12.75 -0.13
N ILE A 198 -13.82 13.32 -0.23
CA ILE A 198 -12.99 13.68 0.92
C ILE A 198 -12.70 15.18 0.92
N ASP A 199 -12.50 15.74 2.12
CA ASP A 199 -12.05 17.11 2.35
C ASP A 199 -10.78 17.08 3.20
N LEU A 200 -9.64 17.49 2.62
CA LEU A 200 -8.36 17.51 3.35
C LEU A 200 -8.36 18.41 4.58
N ASN A 201 -9.33 19.34 4.71
CA ASN A 201 -9.49 20.13 5.93
C ASN A 201 -9.88 19.29 7.15
N GLU A 202 -10.43 18.09 6.95
CA GLU A 202 -10.70 17.16 8.06
C GLU A 202 -9.41 16.72 8.76
N ILE A 203 -8.29 16.67 8.05
CA ILE A 203 -6.96 16.36 8.61
C ILE A 203 -6.58 17.45 9.62
N ILE A 204 -6.69 18.72 9.23
CA ILE A 204 -6.36 19.87 10.08
C ILE A 204 -7.24 19.88 11.34
N LYS A 205 -8.54 19.64 11.17
CA LYS A 205 -9.47 19.53 12.29
C LYS A 205 -9.10 18.39 13.25
N GLY A 206 -8.72 17.23 12.70
CA GLY A 206 -8.28 16.10 13.51
C GLY A 206 -6.93 16.33 14.20
N GLN A 207 -6.01 17.05 13.57
CA GLN A 207 -4.70 17.39 14.14
C GLN A 207 -4.77 18.44 15.24
N TYR A 208 -5.89 19.13 15.38
CA TYR A 208 -6.08 20.11 16.47
C TYR A 208 -6.03 19.46 17.86
N ASP A 209 -6.63 18.29 18.02
CA ASP A 209 -6.66 17.55 19.28
C ASP A 209 -5.53 16.53 19.41
N PHE A 210 -5.04 15.99 18.31
CA PHE A 210 -3.98 15.01 18.31
C PHE A 210 -3.10 15.10 17.04
N ASP A 211 -1.86 15.51 17.20
CA ASP A 211 -0.86 15.49 16.12
C ASP A 211 0.40 14.73 16.58
N VAL A 212 0.54 13.47 16.15
CA VAL A 212 1.62 12.57 16.56
C VAL A 212 3.02 13.07 16.17
N LYS A 213 3.11 13.92 15.14
CA LYS A 213 4.36 14.56 14.69
C LYS A 213 4.52 16.00 15.20
N GLY A 214 3.48 16.58 15.79
CA GLY A 214 3.43 17.92 16.36
C GLY A 214 3.38 17.90 17.88
N HIS A 215 2.31 18.41 18.49
CA HIS A 215 2.20 18.62 19.94
C HIS A 215 2.09 17.34 20.76
N TYR A 216 1.88 16.17 20.15
CA TYR A 216 2.02 14.85 20.81
C TYR A 216 3.38 14.19 20.58
N SER A 217 4.31 14.83 19.89
CA SER A 217 5.67 14.33 19.79
C SER A 217 6.48 14.77 21.02
N ARG A 218 7.41 13.90 21.46
CA ARG A 218 8.35 14.16 22.57
C ARG A 218 9.76 13.85 22.09
N PRO A 219 10.34 14.70 21.19
CA PRO A 219 11.69 14.47 20.63
C PRO A 219 12.81 14.55 21.69
N ASP A 220 12.52 15.07 22.85
CA ASP A 220 13.36 15.04 24.05
C ASP A 220 13.46 13.64 24.69
N ILE A 221 12.43 12.77 24.46
CA ILE A 221 12.36 11.40 25.01
C ILE A 221 12.55 10.36 23.91
N PHE A 222 11.83 10.51 22.78
CA PHE A 222 11.77 9.53 21.70
C PHE A 222 12.36 10.11 20.42
N LYS A 223 13.33 9.41 19.83
CA LYS A 223 13.96 9.79 18.58
C LYS A 223 13.92 8.62 17.60
N LEU A 224 13.22 8.81 16.48
CA LEU A 224 13.21 7.86 15.36
C LEU A 224 14.25 8.30 14.33
N SER A 225 15.19 7.42 14.01
CA SER A 225 16.13 7.57 12.89
C SER A 225 15.78 6.58 11.81
N ILE A 226 15.70 7.04 10.57
CA ILE A 226 15.33 6.24 9.40
C ILE A 226 16.48 6.26 8.42
N ASN A 227 17.00 5.09 8.05
CA ASN A 227 17.97 4.99 6.97
C ASN A 227 17.24 4.93 5.63
N GLU A 228 17.35 6.00 4.84
CA GLU A 228 16.74 6.11 3.49
C GLU A 228 17.75 5.85 2.36
N LYS A 229 18.92 5.34 2.69
CA LYS A 229 19.90 4.94 1.67
C LYS A 229 19.51 3.60 1.04
N GLU A 230 19.77 3.48 -0.26
CA GLU A 230 19.62 2.22 -0.96
C GLU A 230 20.65 1.20 -0.45
N ASN A 231 20.20 -0.02 -0.15
CA ASN A 231 21.08 -1.13 0.20
C ASN A 231 21.69 -1.73 -1.07
N LYS A 232 22.89 -1.29 -1.41
CA LYS A 232 23.65 -1.83 -2.56
C LYS A 232 24.44 -3.04 -2.15
N ALA A 233 24.42 -4.09 -2.99
CA ALA A 233 25.24 -5.29 -2.80
C ALA A 233 26.74 -5.00 -2.95
N THR A 234 27.10 -3.93 -3.66
CA THR A 234 28.49 -3.55 -3.93
C THR A 234 28.61 -2.04 -3.96
N GLU A 235 29.56 -1.50 -3.23
CA GLU A 235 30.02 -0.12 -3.33
C GLU A 235 31.46 -0.16 -3.84
N TYR A 236 31.74 0.69 -4.85
CA TYR A 236 33.10 0.85 -5.37
C TYR A 236 33.73 2.08 -4.68
N GLU A 237 34.76 1.85 -3.88
CA GLU A 237 35.56 2.93 -3.33
C GLU A 237 36.48 3.45 -4.42
N SER A 238 36.44 4.79 -4.68
CA SER A 238 37.28 5.50 -5.66
C SER A 238 38.43 6.21 -4.96
#